data_35be342e3410f92c9765162599d0a03c
#
_entry.id   35be342e3410f92c9765162599d0a03c
#
_cell.length_a   1.000
_cell.length_b   1.000
_cell.length_c   1.000
_cell.angle_alpha   90.00
_cell.angle_beta   90.00
_cell.angle_gamma   90.00
#
_symmetry.space_group_name_H-M   'P 1'
#
loop_
_entity.id
_entity.type
_entity.pdbx_description
1 polymer ?
#
loop_
_entity_poly.entity_id
_entity_poly.type
_entity_poly.pdbx_seq_one_letter_code
_entity_poly.pdbx_strand_id
1 'polypeptide(L)'
;MKTNNLISGINFIQDCENDIYICYVEEFSEDLKDMIKSMLNSIWHGSVDATERPQFTYNNTIKRFLERYQTKTPDTKKGMIGELLTHLLIPKYINLNAISIMKNKEENSIRKGFDVVYTDENNSLWYCEVKSGGDTNKTEDINKKNLKLLDKAKKDIQEHSLGNRATLWDSVLIDVNSTIFNYETKLDIKKLLDKDHPDTETRNLVRNVILSSVLYKKLDVKICPKNLKNHRDNLVSEKVFLGLILFSIQKETYIKIENFLISQFTKTNYE
;
A
#
# COMPACT_ATOMS: atom_id res chain seq x y z
N MET A 1 4.46 -23.28 0.87
CA MET A 1 4.10 -22.04 1.60
C MET A 1 4.60 -22.10 3.02
N LYS A 2 5.16 -21.03 3.53
CA LYS A 2 5.68 -20.91 4.91
C LYS A 2 4.78 -19.95 5.69
N THR A 3 4.68 -20.17 6.99
CA THR A 3 3.95 -19.26 7.91
C THR A 3 4.97 -18.52 8.77
N ASN A 4 4.78 -17.22 8.94
CA ASN A 4 5.65 -16.36 9.76
C ASN A 4 4.80 -15.34 10.52
N ASN A 5 4.91 -15.30 11.85
CA ASN A 5 4.14 -14.43 12.72
C ASN A 5 5.06 -13.37 13.33
N LEU A 6 5.53 -12.42 12.52
CA LEU A 6 6.39 -11.31 12.98
C LEU A 6 5.65 -10.26 13.82
N ILE A 7 4.34 -10.19 13.69
CA ILE A 7 3.47 -9.25 14.41
C ILE A 7 2.40 -10.08 15.10
N SER A 8 2.22 -9.87 16.39
CA SER A 8 1.14 -10.52 17.16
C SER A 8 -0.22 -10.22 16.52
N GLY A 9 -1.09 -11.21 16.46
CA GLY A 9 -2.42 -11.11 15.85
C GLY A 9 -2.45 -11.10 14.33
N ILE A 10 -1.31 -11.31 13.66
CA ILE A 10 -1.24 -11.48 12.21
C ILE A 10 -0.66 -12.86 11.86
N ASN A 11 -1.48 -13.66 11.20
CA ASN A 11 -1.03 -14.90 10.57
C ASN A 11 -0.64 -14.61 9.12
N PHE A 12 0.66 -14.68 8.83
CA PHE A 12 1.22 -14.40 7.53
C PHE A 12 1.60 -15.68 6.80
N ILE A 13 1.11 -15.81 5.58
CA ILE A 13 1.45 -16.91 4.67
C ILE A 13 2.24 -16.35 3.49
N GLN A 14 3.36 -17.00 3.16
CA GLN A 14 4.19 -16.65 2.01
C GLN A 14 4.44 -17.86 1.12
N ASP A 15 4.40 -17.62 -0.17
CA ASP A 15 4.87 -18.49 -1.24
C ASP A 15 5.89 -17.71 -2.08
N CYS A 16 7.16 -17.73 -1.62
CA CYS A 16 8.23 -16.93 -2.25
C CYS A 16 8.55 -17.37 -3.69
N GLU A 17 8.29 -18.63 -4.04
CA GLU A 17 8.50 -19.13 -5.40
C GLU A 17 7.50 -18.53 -6.40
N ASN A 18 6.32 -18.17 -5.89
CA ASN A 18 5.23 -17.61 -6.68
C ASN A 18 4.92 -16.16 -6.33
N ASP A 19 5.74 -15.45 -5.53
CA ASP A 19 5.53 -14.07 -5.10
C ASP A 19 4.08 -13.79 -4.60
N ILE A 20 3.56 -14.70 -3.77
CA ILE A 20 2.22 -14.62 -3.19
C ILE A 20 2.33 -14.47 -1.68
N TYR A 21 1.66 -13.46 -1.16
CA TYR A 21 1.69 -13.09 0.24
C TYR A 21 0.28 -12.81 0.75
N ILE A 22 -0.07 -13.40 1.91
CA ILE A 22 -1.38 -13.24 2.54
C ILE A 22 -1.20 -12.89 4.01
N CYS A 23 -1.79 -11.78 4.44
CA CYS A 23 -1.89 -11.37 5.84
C CYS A 23 -3.33 -11.60 6.35
N TYR A 24 -3.52 -12.53 7.25
CA TYR A 24 -4.77 -12.63 8.00
C TYR A 24 -4.61 -11.85 9.30
N VAL A 25 -5.22 -10.69 9.38
CA VAL A 25 -5.21 -9.84 10.59
C VAL A 25 -6.33 -10.33 11.51
N GLU A 26 -5.99 -11.31 12.35
CA GLU A 26 -6.91 -11.99 13.26
C GLU A 26 -7.24 -11.09 14.45
N GLU A 27 -6.26 -10.30 14.91
CA GLU A 27 -6.43 -9.38 16.01
C GLU A 27 -5.82 -8.00 15.68
N PHE A 28 -6.44 -6.95 16.16
CA PHE A 28 -5.85 -5.61 16.18
C PHE A 28 -5.03 -5.46 17.48
N SER A 29 -3.85 -6.08 17.47
CA SER A 29 -2.94 -6.23 18.60
C SER A 29 -2.25 -4.92 18.98
N GLU A 30 -1.59 -4.91 20.15
CA GLU A 30 -0.74 -3.79 20.56
C GLU A 30 0.43 -3.60 19.60
N ASP A 31 1.06 -4.70 19.10
CA ASP A 31 2.15 -4.61 18.12
C ASP A 31 1.71 -3.84 16.86
N LEU A 32 0.51 -4.10 16.34
CA LEU A 32 -0.01 -3.38 15.18
C LEU A 32 -0.34 -1.92 15.50
N LYS A 33 -0.84 -1.63 16.69
CA LYS A 33 -1.06 -0.25 17.17
C LYS A 33 0.24 0.52 17.30
N ASP A 34 1.27 -0.10 17.87
CA ASP A 34 2.58 0.52 18.06
C ASP A 34 3.30 0.71 16.70
N MET A 35 3.11 -0.21 15.77
CA MET A 35 3.57 -0.03 14.40
C MET A 35 2.90 1.19 13.74
N ILE A 36 1.59 1.36 13.87
CA ILE A 36 0.89 2.55 13.36
C ILE A 36 1.49 3.82 14.00
N LYS A 37 1.65 3.85 15.33
CA LYS A 37 2.21 5.02 16.02
C LYS A 37 3.63 5.37 15.55
N SER A 38 4.49 4.38 15.38
CA SER A 38 5.87 4.58 15.01
C SER A 38 6.07 4.93 13.54
N MET A 39 5.22 4.43 12.64
CA MET A 39 5.41 4.56 11.19
C MET A 39 4.50 5.62 10.53
N LEU A 40 3.41 6.06 11.17
CA LEU A 40 2.44 6.96 10.55
C LEU A 40 3.08 8.24 10.00
N ASN A 41 4.03 8.83 10.74
CA ASN A 41 4.74 10.04 10.29
C ASN A 41 5.51 9.81 9.00
N SER A 42 6.29 8.73 8.95
CA SER A 42 7.09 8.37 7.78
C SER A 42 6.22 8.01 6.58
N ILE A 43 5.13 7.30 6.81
CA ILE A 43 4.16 6.95 5.75
C ILE A 43 3.49 8.21 5.19
N TRP A 44 3.15 9.18 6.06
CA TRP A 44 2.40 10.36 5.67
C TRP A 44 3.28 11.46 5.07
N HIS A 45 4.49 11.66 5.58
CA HIS A 45 5.37 12.77 5.21
C HIS A 45 6.66 12.35 4.49
N GLY A 46 7.02 11.06 4.54
CA GLY A 46 8.33 10.54 4.16
C GLY A 46 9.30 10.49 5.34
N SER A 47 10.20 9.52 5.33
CA SER A 47 11.11 9.26 6.46
C SER A 47 12.06 10.41 6.75
N VAL A 48 12.56 11.11 5.71
CA VAL A 48 13.44 12.27 5.84
C VAL A 48 12.69 13.43 6.48
N ASP A 49 11.58 13.84 5.88
CA ASP A 49 10.81 14.97 6.37
C ASP A 49 10.23 14.71 7.77
N ALA A 50 9.80 13.47 8.06
CA ALA A 50 9.31 13.08 9.39
C ALA A 50 10.38 13.21 10.48
N THR A 51 11.67 13.06 10.13
CA THR A 51 12.79 13.17 11.05
C THR A 51 13.30 14.61 11.16
N GLU A 52 13.39 15.33 10.04
CA GLU A 52 14.04 16.65 9.98
C GLU A 52 13.08 17.81 10.30
N ARG A 53 11.76 17.61 10.19
CA ARG A 53 10.77 18.69 10.35
C ARG A 53 10.09 18.63 11.71
N PRO A 54 10.36 19.57 12.63
CA PRO A 54 9.80 19.54 13.99
C PRO A 54 8.27 19.60 14.05
N GLN A 55 7.61 20.13 13.01
CA GLN A 55 6.15 20.18 12.92
C GLN A 55 5.50 18.85 12.51
N PHE A 56 6.28 17.84 12.06
CA PHE A 56 5.77 16.54 11.66
C PHE A 56 5.82 15.53 12.81
N THR A 57 5.24 15.91 13.93
CA THR A 57 5.04 15.02 15.09
C THR A 57 3.91 14.03 14.82
N TYR A 58 3.88 12.94 15.59
CA TYR A 58 2.77 11.99 15.52
C TYR A 58 1.42 12.66 15.74
N ASN A 59 1.32 13.54 16.74
CA ASN A 59 0.08 14.25 17.09
C ASN A 59 -0.43 15.15 15.96
N ASN A 60 0.47 15.89 15.33
CA ASN A 60 0.10 16.72 14.18
C ASN A 60 -0.25 15.88 12.96
N THR A 61 0.41 14.75 12.76
CA THR A 61 0.16 13.85 11.65
C THR A 61 -1.20 13.15 11.78
N ILE A 62 -1.52 12.62 12.97
CA ILE A 62 -2.84 11.99 13.22
C ILE A 62 -3.98 13.00 13.07
N LYS A 63 -3.78 14.24 13.53
CA LYS A 63 -4.75 15.32 13.34
C LYS A 63 -5.04 15.55 11.84
N ARG A 64 -4.00 15.78 11.04
CA ARG A 64 -4.13 16.01 9.60
C ARG A 64 -4.72 14.81 8.84
N PHE A 65 -4.35 13.59 9.24
CA PHE A 65 -4.94 12.39 8.71
C PHE A 65 -6.45 12.34 8.98
N LEU A 66 -6.87 12.57 10.22
CA LEU A 66 -8.26 12.50 10.62
C LEU A 66 -9.12 13.63 10.05
N GLU A 67 -8.61 14.86 9.99
CA GLU A 67 -9.28 15.98 9.32
C GLU A 67 -9.67 15.63 7.88
N ARG A 68 -8.76 14.95 7.16
CA ARG A 68 -9.04 14.48 5.81
C ARG A 68 -9.94 13.24 5.78
N TYR A 69 -9.70 12.29 6.68
CA TYR A 69 -10.40 11.01 6.74
C TYR A 69 -11.89 11.19 7.06
N GLN A 70 -12.24 12.06 8.02
CA GLN A 70 -13.60 12.26 8.48
C GLN A 70 -14.54 12.78 7.39
N THR A 71 -14.03 13.55 6.44
CA THR A 71 -14.81 14.11 5.32
C THR A 71 -15.11 13.10 4.22
N LYS A 72 -14.55 11.88 4.27
CA LYS A 72 -14.63 10.89 3.19
C LYS A 72 -15.84 9.97 3.34
N THR A 73 -16.28 9.42 2.20
CA THR A 73 -17.32 8.38 2.17
C THR A 73 -16.83 7.10 2.86
N PRO A 74 -17.73 6.21 3.33
CA PRO A 74 -17.33 4.95 3.93
C PRO A 74 -16.42 4.09 3.05
N ASP A 75 -16.62 4.07 1.73
CA ASP A 75 -15.78 3.31 0.82
C ASP A 75 -14.39 3.93 0.66
N THR A 76 -14.29 5.25 0.61
CA THR A 76 -13.00 5.95 0.61
C THR A 76 -12.26 5.72 1.94
N LYS A 77 -12.95 5.73 3.08
CA LYS A 77 -12.38 5.41 4.39
C LYS A 77 -11.79 4.01 4.43
N LYS A 78 -12.51 3.01 3.89
CA LYS A 78 -11.98 1.65 3.73
C LYS A 78 -10.71 1.63 2.88
N GLY A 79 -10.70 2.39 1.78
CA GLY A 79 -9.54 2.56 0.91
C GLY A 79 -8.34 3.11 1.67
N MET A 80 -8.50 4.24 2.36
CA MET A 80 -7.43 4.87 3.14
C MET A 80 -6.84 3.96 4.22
N ILE A 81 -7.67 3.21 4.95
CA ILE A 81 -7.17 2.24 5.94
C ILE A 81 -6.47 1.06 5.25
N GLY A 82 -6.96 0.62 4.11
CA GLY A 82 -6.31 -0.44 3.33
C GLY A 82 -4.95 -0.03 2.80
N GLU A 83 -4.82 1.17 2.29
CA GLU A 83 -3.56 1.76 1.86
C GLU A 83 -2.58 1.89 3.03
N LEU A 84 -3.03 2.39 4.20
CA LEU A 84 -2.23 2.44 5.43
C LEU A 84 -1.72 1.04 5.84
N LEU A 85 -2.58 0.04 5.86
CA LEU A 85 -2.18 -1.34 6.16
C LEU A 85 -1.15 -1.88 5.17
N THR A 86 -1.30 -1.58 3.89
CA THR A 86 -0.36 -1.99 2.85
C THR A 86 1.01 -1.33 3.06
N HIS A 87 1.06 -0.03 3.35
CA HIS A 87 2.28 0.69 3.71
C HIS A 87 3.00 0.12 4.95
N LEU A 88 2.23 -0.37 5.93
CA LEU A 88 2.78 -0.97 7.15
C LEU A 88 3.31 -2.39 6.91
N LEU A 89 2.53 -3.23 6.21
CA LEU A 89 2.76 -4.67 6.20
C LEU A 89 3.72 -5.12 5.09
N ILE A 90 3.72 -4.48 3.92
CA ILE A 90 4.64 -4.85 2.84
C ILE A 90 6.10 -4.70 3.27
N PRO A 91 6.58 -3.55 3.79
CA PRO A 91 7.97 -3.44 4.24
C PRO A 91 8.34 -4.39 5.38
N LYS A 92 7.35 -4.76 6.20
CA LYS A 92 7.59 -5.66 7.35
C LYS A 92 7.78 -7.12 6.94
N TYR A 93 7.07 -7.58 5.90
CA TYR A 93 7.04 -8.98 5.51
C TYR A 93 7.78 -9.27 4.19
N ILE A 94 7.93 -8.24 3.36
CA ILE A 94 8.66 -8.32 2.10
C ILE A 94 9.75 -7.25 2.16
N ASN A 95 10.95 -7.59 1.75
CA ASN A 95 12.08 -6.65 1.83
C ASN A 95 11.98 -5.54 0.76
N LEU A 96 10.99 -4.68 0.90
CA LEU A 96 10.69 -3.55 0.04
C LEU A 96 10.59 -2.27 0.86
N ASN A 97 11.18 -1.19 0.36
CA ASN A 97 11.16 0.12 1.00
C ASN A 97 10.27 1.08 0.22
N ALA A 98 9.30 1.71 0.88
CA ALA A 98 8.42 2.71 0.26
C ALA A 98 9.21 3.98 -0.09
N ILE A 99 9.10 4.42 -1.34
CA ILE A 99 9.72 5.66 -1.85
C ILE A 99 8.69 6.74 -2.19
N SER A 100 7.42 6.45 -2.04
CA SER A 100 6.31 7.40 -2.12
C SER A 100 5.66 7.60 -0.76
N ILE A 101 4.90 8.67 -0.62
CA ILE A 101 4.17 9.01 0.61
C ILE A 101 2.66 8.85 0.41
N MET A 102 1.95 8.54 1.48
CA MET A 102 0.49 8.39 1.45
C MET A 102 -0.24 9.74 1.30
N LYS A 103 0.39 10.85 1.68
CA LYS A 103 -0.21 12.18 1.60
C LYS A 103 -0.26 12.66 0.15
N ASN A 104 -1.45 12.89 -0.38
CA ASN A 104 -1.60 13.65 -1.63
C ASN A 104 -1.26 15.13 -1.36
N LYS A 105 -0.25 15.68 -2.04
CA LYS A 105 0.25 17.05 -1.86
C LYS A 105 -0.71 18.10 -2.42
N GLU A 106 -1.62 17.72 -3.30
CA GLU A 106 -2.57 18.65 -3.92
C GLU A 106 -3.98 18.43 -3.38
N GLU A 107 -4.43 19.30 -2.49
CA GLU A 107 -5.75 19.21 -1.84
C GLU A 107 -6.95 19.26 -2.79
N ASN A 108 -6.78 19.75 -4.01
CA ASN A 108 -7.85 19.97 -4.99
C ASN A 108 -7.70 19.22 -6.31
N SER A 109 -6.76 18.28 -6.46
CA SER A 109 -6.55 17.62 -7.74
C SER A 109 -7.17 16.23 -7.80
N ILE A 110 -7.79 15.96 -8.95
CA ILE A 110 -8.29 14.63 -9.38
C ILE A 110 -7.09 13.68 -9.67
N ARG A 111 -5.88 14.03 -9.25
CA ARG A 111 -4.69 13.22 -9.52
C ARG A 111 -4.75 11.90 -8.78
N LYS A 112 -4.99 10.85 -9.54
CA LYS A 112 -4.74 9.48 -9.11
C LYS A 112 -3.25 9.23 -9.34
N GLY A 113 -2.50 9.09 -8.26
CA GLY A 113 -1.12 8.58 -8.28
C GLY A 113 -1.10 7.06 -8.21
N PHE A 114 0.08 6.47 -8.25
CA PHE A 114 0.26 5.12 -7.71
C PHE A 114 -0.04 5.17 -6.21
N ASP A 115 -0.74 4.17 -5.67
CA ASP A 115 -1.04 4.14 -4.24
C ASP A 115 0.25 4.07 -3.42
N VAL A 116 1.20 3.22 -3.82
CA VAL A 116 2.55 3.16 -3.24
C VAL A 116 3.57 2.79 -4.33
N VAL A 117 4.78 3.36 -4.25
CA VAL A 117 5.92 2.90 -5.02
C VAL A 117 7.00 2.43 -4.05
N TYR A 118 7.55 1.26 -4.32
CA TYR A 118 8.60 0.64 -3.52
C TYR A 118 9.87 0.46 -4.33
N THR A 119 10.98 0.27 -3.63
CA THR A 119 12.24 -0.23 -4.17
C THR A 119 12.69 -1.46 -3.38
N ASP A 120 13.34 -2.41 -4.07
CA ASP A 120 13.99 -3.56 -3.47
C ASP A 120 15.49 -3.29 -3.19
N GLU A 121 16.22 -4.29 -2.69
CA GLU A 121 17.66 -4.21 -2.41
C GLU A 121 18.52 -3.92 -3.64
N ASN A 122 18.03 -4.23 -4.83
CA ASN A 122 18.69 -3.99 -6.10
C ASN A 122 18.29 -2.65 -6.72
N ASN A 123 17.59 -1.79 -5.98
CA ASN A 123 16.97 -0.55 -6.43
C ASN A 123 15.93 -0.72 -7.56
N SER A 124 15.40 -1.94 -7.80
CA SER A 124 14.32 -2.12 -8.77
C SER A 124 13.04 -1.45 -8.28
N LEU A 125 12.31 -0.78 -9.17
CA LEU A 125 11.05 -0.11 -8.84
C LEU A 125 9.88 -1.11 -8.88
N TRP A 126 8.99 -1.00 -7.90
CA TRP A 126 7.78 -1.78 -7.77
C TRP A 126 6.57 -0.85 -7.58
N TYR A 127 5.68 -0.83 -8.55
CA TYR A 127 4.48 0.02 -8.53
C TYR A 127 3.32 -0.76 -7.91
N CYS A 128 2.76 -0.25 -6.83
CA CYS A 128 1.70 -0.92 -6.08
C CYS A 128 0.36 -0.21 -6.27
N GLU A 129 -0.67 -1.01 -6.52
CA GLU A 129 -2.06 -0.57 -6.54
C GLU A 129 -2.85 -1.36 -5.50
N VAL A 130 -3.58 -0.64 -4.65
CA VAL A 130 -4.33 -1.20 -3.52
C VAL A 130 -5.83 -1.08 -3.77
N LYS A 131 -6.54 -2.18 -3.70
CA LYS A 131 -7.99 -2.16 -3.75
C LYS A 131 -8.59 -2.74 -2.49
N SER A 132 -9.40 -1.94 -1.83
CA SER A 132 -10.10 -2.33 -0.60
C SER A 132 -11.57 -2.60 -0.88
N GLY A 133 -12.11 -3.59 -0.20
CA GLY A 133 -13.52 -3.92 -0.29
C GLY A 133 -14.03 -4.65 0.94
N GLY A 134 -15.33 -4.54 1.18
CA GLY A 134 -16.02 -5.25 2.25
C GLY A 134 -17.24 -6.00 1.74
N ASP A 135 -17.96 -6.58 2.66
CA ASP A 135 -19.16 -7.34 2.39
C ASP A 135 -20.32 -6.40 2.06
N THR A 136 -20.69 -6.31 0.79
CA THR A 136 -21.98 -5.75 0.38
C THR A 136 -23.04 -6.85 0.27
N ASN A 137 -22.60 -8.12 0.06
CA ASN A 137 -23.46 -9.29 -0.01
C ASN A 137 -22.88 -10.41 0.85
N LYS A 138 -23.61 -10.83 1.88
CA LYS A 138 -23.20 -11.91 2.80
C LYS A 138 -22.94 -13.25 2.10
N THR A 139 -23.43 -13.43 0.88
CA THR A 139 -23.35 -14.67 0.08
C THR A 139 -22.22 -14.70 -0.94
N GLU A 140 -21.46 -13.58 -1.14
CA GLU A 140 -20.38 -13.59 -2.12
C GLU A 140 -19.19 -14.41 -1.62
N ASP A 141 -18.70 -15.32 -2.48
CA ASP A 141 -17.50 -16.13 -2.22
C ASP A 141 -16.29 -15.24 -1.97
N ILE A 142 -15.58 -15.50 -0.90
CA ILE A 142 -14.47 -14.68 -0.42
C ILE A 142 -13.30 -14.64 -1.44
N ASN A 143 -13.02 -15.77 -2.07
CA ASN A 143 -11.93 -15.85 -3.06
C ASN A 143 -12.32 -15.07 -4.31
N LYS A 144 -13.56 -15.25 -4.78
CA LYS A 144 -14.08 -14.48 -5.92
C LYS A 144 -14.02 -12.98 -5.65
N LYS A 145 -14.37 -12.54 -4.43
CA LYS A 145 -14.28 -11.13 -4.04
C LYS A 145 -12.84 -10.63 -4.02
N ASN A 146 -11.93 -11.41 -3.43
CA ASN A 146 -10.52 -11.08 -3.39
C ASN A 146 -9.92 -10.95 -4.79
N LEU A 147 -10.20 -11.91 -5.67
CA LEU A 147 -9.73 -11.86 -7.07
C LEU A 147 -10.27 -10.66 -7.82
N LYS A 148 -11.55 -10.30 -7.64
CA LYS A 148 -12.12 -9.07 -8.22
C LYS A 148 -11.39 -7.79 -7.77
N LEU A 149 -10.90 -7.74 -6.52
CA LEU A 149 -10.10 -6.59 -6.05
C LEU A 149 -8.75 -6.56 -6.75
N LEU A 150 -8.08 -7.70 -6.89
CA LEU A 150 -6.81 -7.80 -7.62
C LEU A 150 -6.97 -7.46 -9.11
N ASP A 151 -8.06 -7.89 -9.76
CA ASP A 151 -8.37 -7.53 -11.16
C ASP A 151 -8.58 -6.02 -11.32
N LYS A 152 -9.25 -5.38 -10.35
CA LYS A 152 -9.38 -3.92 -10.35
C LYS A 152 -8.04 -3.23 -10.18
N ALA A 153 -7.18 -3.73 -9.27
CA ALA A 153 -5.83 -3.20 -9.10
C ALA A 153 -5.01 -3.35 -10.40
N LYS A 154 -5.08 -4.52 -11.05
CA LYS A 154 -4.46 -4.74 -12.37
C LYS A 154 -4.91 -3.71 -13.39
N LYS A 155 -6.23 -3.53 -13.54
CA LYS A 155 -6.79 -2.60 -14.50
C LYS A 155 -6.28 -1.17 -14.26
N ASP A 156 -6.35 -0.69 -13.03
CA ASP A 156 -5.97 0.67 -12.69
C ASP A 156 -4.47 0.89 -12.91
N ILE A 157 -3.61 -0.06 -12.51
CA ILE A 157 -2.16 0.08 -12.70
C ILE A 157 -1.76 0.00 -14.19
N GLN A 158 -2.47 -0.77 -14.99
CA GLN A 158 -2.27 -0.80 -16.45
C GLN A 158 -2.69 0.53 -17.08
N GLU A 159 -3.83 1.10 -16.70
CA GLU A 159 -4.28 2.42 -17.15
C GLU A 159 -3.28 3.52 -16.75
N HIS A 160 -2.70 3.44 -15.55
CA HIS A 160 -1.64 4.35 -15.12
C HIS A 160 -0.38 4.18 -15.97
N SER A 161 0.05 2.94 -16.19
CA SER A 161 1.28 2.60 -16.91
C SER A 161 1.24 2.95 -18.40
N LEU A 162 0.09 2.78 -19.04
CA LEU A 162 -0.10 3.06 -20.47
C LEU A 162 -0.49 4.52 -20.73
N GLY A 163 -1.09 5.19 -19.74
CA GLY A 163 -1.52 6.58 -19.86
C GLY A 163 -0.34 7.56 -19.93
N ASN A 164 -0.52 8.65 -20.67
CA ASN A 164 0.43 9.78 -20.71
C ASN A 164 0.24 10.72 -19.52
N ARG A 165 0.24 10.15 -18.29
CA ARG A 165 0.07 10.92 -17.05
C ARG A 165 1.44 11.15 -16.37
N ALA A 166 2.29 11.97 -16.97
CA ALA A 166 3.60 12.34 -16.45
C ALA A 166 3.57 12.71 -14.95
N THR A 167 2.50 13.38 -14.53
CA THR A 167 2.30 13.83 -13.14
C THR A 167 2.32 12.73 -12.09
N LEU A 168 2.11 11.45 -12.46
CA LEU A 168 2.22 10.33 -11.53
C LEU A 168 3.68 10.12 -11.14
N TRP A 169 4.57 10.09 -12.14
CA TRP A 169 6.02 9.96 -11.95
C TRP A 169 6.62 11.20 -11.32
N ASP A 170 6.21 12.41 -11.74
CA ASP A 170 6.61 13.68 -11.12
C ASP A 170 6.34 13.68 -9.62
N SER A 171 5.17 13.17 -9.20
CA SER A 171 4.82 13.07 -7.78
C SER A 171 5.79 12.15 -7.04
N VAL A 172 6.13 10.99 -7.61
CA VAL A 172 7.09 10.05 -6.99
C VAL A 172 8.49 10.64 -6.96
N LEU A 173 8.94 11.33 -8.03
CA LEU A 173 10.22 12.04 -8.06
C LEU A 173 10.35 13.08 -6.94
N ILE A 174 9.25 13.77 -6.62
CA ILE A 174 9.19 14.70 -5.48
C ILE A 174 9.25 13.92 -4.15
N ASP A 175 8.50 12.80 -4.04
CA ASP A 175 8.42 12.00 -2.82
C ASP A 175 9.77 11.37 -2.44
N VAL A 176 10.58 10.98 -3.42
CA VAL A 176 11.94 10.45 -3.21
C VAL A 176 12.80 11.41 -2.38
N ASN A 177 12.61 12.74 -2.51
CA ASN A 177 13.34 13.71 -1.69
C ASN A 177 12.98 13.63 -0.21
N SER A 178 11.72 13.30 0.10
CA SER A 178 11.20 13.20 1.47
C SER A 178 11.38 11.80 2.08
N THR A 179 11.68 10.76 1.27
CA THR A 179 11.71 9.37 1.72
C THR A 179 13.12 8.78 1.81
N ILE A 180 14.07 9.24 0.99
CA ILE A 180 15.41 8.66 0.90
C ILE A 180 16.45 9.59 1.49
N PHE A 181 17.19 9.12 2.50
CA PHE A 181 18.28 9.89 3.15
C PHE A 181 19.54 9.96 2.28
N ASN A 182 19.98 8.80 1.77
CA ASN A 182 21.23 8.71 1.03
C ASN A 182 21.12 9.39 -0.33
N TYR A 183 22.04 10.32 -0.61
CA TYR A 183 22.02 11.13 -1.83
C TYR A 183 22.24 10.29 -3.11
N GLU A 184 23.19 9.35 -3.09
CA GLU A 184 23.49 8.51 -4.26
C GLU A 184 22.31 7.60 -4.57
N THR A 185 21.75 6.93 -3.56
CA THR A 185 20.52 6.12 -3.71
C THR A 185 19.36 6.95 -4.27
N LYS A 186 19.22 8.19 -3.79
CA LYS A 186 18.20 9.13 -4.30
C LYS A 186 18.38 9.41 -5.78
N LEU A 187 19.61 9.67 -6.23
CA LEU A 187 19.91 9.93 -7.64
C LEU A 187 19.64 8.69 -8.51
N ASP A 188 20.02 7.50 -8.03
CA ASP A 188 19.84 6.28 -8.79
C ASP A 188 18.36 5.93 -8.95
N ILE A 189 17.56 6.07 -7.88
CA ILE A 189 16.11 5.89 -7.94
C ILE A 189 15.47 6.89 -8.91
N LYS A 190 15.90 8.17 -8.89
CA LYS A 190 15.37 9.16 -9.83
C LYS A 190 15.69 8.81 -11.30
N LYS A 191 16.91 8.35 -11.59
CA LYS A 191 17.28 7.87 -12.93
C LYS A 191 16.39 6.70 -13.39
N LEU A 192 15.99 5.81 -12.48
CA LEU A 192 15.08 4.71 -12.80
C LEU A 192 13.65 5.22 -13.07
N LEU A 193 13.17 6.16 -12.25
CA LEU A 193 11.87 6.80 -12.48
C LEU A 193 11.83 7.55 -13.82
N ASP A 194 12.92 8.24 -14.18
CA ASP A 194 13.05 8.93 -15.46
C ASP A 194 12.95 7.96 -16.66
N LYS A 195 13.51 6.74 -16.54
CA LYS A 195 13.38 5.71 -17.57
C LYS A 195 11.95 5.17 -17.74
N ASP A 196 11.16 5.24 -16.68
CA ASP A 196 9.75 4.83 -16.68
C ASP A 196 8.80 5.98 -17.02
N HIS A 197 9.30 7.21 -17.05
CA HIS A 197 8.51 8.42 -17.26
C HIS A 197 7.90 8.47 -18.67
N PRO A 198 6.60 8.85 -18.82
CA PRO A 198 5.93 8.87 -20.12
C PRO A 198 6.57 9.77 -21.18
N ASP A 199 7.17 10.85 -20.75
CA ASP A 199 7.79 11.84 -21.65
C ASP A 199 9.21 11.44 -22.10
N THR A 200 9.71 10.29 -21.62
CA THR A 200 10.99 9.74 -22.06
C THR A 200 10.81 8.92 -23.33
N GLU A 201 11.58 9.18 -24.39
CA GLU A 201 11.46 8.53 -25.70
C GLU A 201 11.61 6.99 -25.60
N THR A 202 12.47 6.52 -24.70
CA THR A 202 12.81 5.09 -24.53
C THR A 202 12.15 4.50 -23.28
N ARG A 203 10.96 4.98 -22.90
CA ARG A 203 10.29 4.56 -21.67
C ARG A 203 10.06 3.05 -21.62
N ASN A 204 10.23 2.48 -20.44
CA ASN A 204 9.84 1.10 -20.17
C ASN A 204 8.31 0.97 -20.16
N LEU A 205 7.77 0.04 -20.93
CA LEU A 205 6.32 -0.24 -20.96
C LEU A 205 5.93 -1.35 -19.97
N VAL A 206 6.84 -2.27 -19.69
CA VAL A 206 6.66 -3.38 -18.73
C VAL A 206 7.40 -3.07 -17.43
N ARG A 207 6.71 -3.23 -16.30
CA ARG A 207 7.18 -2.83 -14.97
C ARG A 207 6.95 -3.93 -13.96
N ASN A 208 7.69 -3.86 -12.85
CA ASN A 208 7.38 -4.69 -11.68
C ASN A 208 6.18 -4.08 -10.96
N VAL A 209 5.19 -4.91 -10.66
CA VAL A 209 3.95 -4.47 -10.01
C VAL A 209 3.60 -5.30 -8.79
N ILE A 210 2.94 -4.64 -7.85
CA ILE A 210 2.31 -5.28 -6.70
C ILE A 210 0.81 -5.02 -6.81
N LEU A 211 0.04 -6.09 -6.96
CA LEU A 211 -1.40 -5.99 -6.88
C LEU A 211 -1.81 -6.33 -5.44
N SER A 212 -2.33 -5.34 -4.74
CA SER A 212 -2.72 -5.48 -3.34
C SER A 212 -4.24 -5.44 -3.18
N SER A 213 -4.76 -6.39 -2.41
CA SER A 213 -6.17 -6.43 -2.01
C SER A 213 -6.32 -6.36 -0.50
N VAL A 214 -7.25 -5.52 -0.02
CA VAL A 214 -7.61 -5.46 1.40
C VAL A 214 -9.09 -5.82 1.54
N LEU A 215 -9.35 -7.01 2.03
CA LEU A 215 -10.68 -7.58 2.13
C LEU A 215 -11.19 -7.49 3.58
N TYR A 216 -12.21 -6.67 3.80
CA TYR A 216 -12.90 -6.54 5.08
C TYR A 216 -14.01 -7.59 5.18
N LYS A 217 -13.65 -8.78 5.62
CA LYS A 217 -14.55 -9.91 5.84
C LYS A 217 -14.06 -10.79 6.99
N LYS A 218 -14.99 -11.37 7.75
CA LYS A 218 -14.68 -12.30 8.86
C LYS A 218 -13.73 -13.40 8.40
N LEU A 219 -12.91 -13.86 9.34
CA LEU A 219 -11.88 -14.87 9.13
C LEU A 219 -12.37 -16.32 9.36
N ASP A 220 -13.67 -16.52 9.54
CA ASP A 220 -14.33 -17.82 9.53
C ASP A 220 -14.11 -18.57 8.21
N VAL A 221 -14.10 -17.81 7.09
CA VAL A 221 -13.64 -18.29 5.79
C VAL A 221 -12.42 -17.46 5.38
N LYS A 222 -11.31 -18.12 5.07
CA LYS A 222 -10.05 -17.46 4.71
C LYS A 222 -9.82 -17.45 3.18
N ILE A 223 -9.12 -16.43 2.70
CA ILE A 223 -8.62 -16.40 1.33
C ILE A 223 -7.78 -17.64 1.08
N CYS A 224 -8.08 -18.38 0.00
CA CYS A 224 -7.40 -19.61 -0.33
C CYS A 224 -6.11 -19.35 -1.13
N PRO A 225 -4.92 -19.74 -0.62
CA PRO A 225 -3.65 -19.54 -1.33
C PRO A 225 -3.62 -20.19 -2.71
N LYS A 226 -4.27 -21.36 -2.89
CA LYS A 226 -4.34 -22.05 -4.19
C LYS A 226 -5.08 -21.21 -5.25
N ASN A 227 -6.14 -20.52 -4.85
CA ASN A 227 -6.88 -19.65 -5.78
C ASN A 227 -6.04 -18.45 -6.22
N LEU A 228 -5.24 -17.87 -5.30
CA LEU A 228 -4.29 -16.80 -5.64
C LEU A 228 -3.20 -17.30 -6.58
N LYS A 229 -2.67 -18.51 -6.35
CA LYS A 229 -1.66 -19.10 -7.24
C LYS A 229 -2.20 -19.27 -8.65
N ASN A 230 -3.35 -19.89 -8.81
CA ASN A 230 -3.98 -20.06 -10.12
C ASN A 230 -4.22 -18.71 -10.81
N HIS A 231 -4.65 -17.71 -10.05
CA HIS A 231 -4.87 -16.37 -10.59
C HIS A 231 -3.55 -15.71 -11.03
N ARG A 232 -2.50 -15.82 -10.21
CA ARG A 232 -1.16 -15.31 -10.58
C ARG A 232 -0.63 -15.97 -11.84
N ASP A 233 -0.75 -17.30 -11.95
CA ASP A 233 -0.27 -18.03 -13.13
C ASP A 233 -0.95 -17.52 -14.40
N ASN A 234 -2.25 -17.22 -14.34
CA ASN A 234 -2.99 -16.60 -15.44
C ASN A 234 -2.44 -15.20 -15.76
N LEU A 235 -2.24 -14.35 -14.74
CA LEU A 235 -1.72 -12.99 -14.93
C LEU A 235 -0.31 -12.97 -15.52
N VAL A 236 0.56 -13.87 -15.07
CA VAL A 236 1.93 -14.02 -15.60
C VAL A 236 1.91 -14.49 -17.06
N SER A 237 0.97 -15.37 -17.42
CA SER A 237 0.84 -15.85 -18.80
C SER A 237 0.50 -14.75 -19.81
N GLU A 238 -0.11 -13.65 -19.36
CA GLU A 238 -0.41 -12.48 -20.20
C GLU A 238 0.83 -11.65 -20.56
N LYS A 239 1.96 -11.83 -19.85
CA LYS A 239 3.25 -11.15 -20.09
C LYS A 239 3.18 -9.62 -20.11
N VAL A 240 2.25 -9.04 -19.35
CA VAL A 240 2.03 -7.59 -19.29
C VAL A 240 2.86 -6.90 -18.19
N PHE A 241 3.48 -7.67 -17.30
CA PHE A 241 4.33 -7.19 -16.21
C PHE A 241 5.71 -7.83 -16.30
N LEU A 242 6.74 -7.10 -15.86
CA LEU A 242 8.10 -7.61 -15.74
C LEU A 242 8.22 -8.54 -14.52
N GLY A 243 7.72 -8.08 -13.38
CA GLY A 243 7.58 -8.83 -12.14
C GLY A 243 6.17 -8.62 -11.57
N LEU A 244 5.64 -9.62 -10.87
CA LEU A 244 4.30 -9.59 -10.31
C LEU A 244 4.28 -10.16 -8.90
N ILE A 245 3.93 -9.33 -7.91
CA ILE A 245 3.63 -9.73 -6.54
C ILE A 245 2.13 -9.62 -6.33
N LEU A 246 1.52 -10.66 -5.75
CA LEU A 246 0.16 -10.61 -5.20
C LEU A 246 0.23 -10.51 -3.68
N PHE A 247 -0.34 -9.44 -3.12
CA PHE A 247 -0.38 -9.19 -1.68
C PHE A 247 -1.83 -9.02 -1.22
N SER A 248 -2.33 -9.97 -0.43
CA SER A 248 -3.71 -9.94 0.06
C SER A 248 -3.76 -9.77 1.57
N ILE A 249 -4.56 -8.82 2.05
CA ILE A 249 -4.84 -8.62 3.47
C ILE A 249 -6.30 -8.97 3.70
N GLN A 250 -6.58 -9.86 4.67
CA GLN A 250 -7.93 -10.13 5.14
C GLN A 250 -8.06 -9.71 6.60
N LYS A 251 -9.07 -8.89 6.89
CA LYS A 251 -9.40 -8.40 8.22
C LYS A 251 -10.92 -8.27 8.37
N GLU A 252 -11.44 -8.62 9.54
CA GLU A 252 -12.89 -8.55 9.78
C GLU A 252 -13.49 -7.17 9.47
N THR A 253 -12.86 -6.10 9.99
CA THR A 253 -13.37 -4.73 9.82
C THR A 253 -12.24 -3.70 9.93
N TYR A 254 -12.42 -2.54 9.28
CA TYR A 254 -11.54 -1.39 9.43
C TYR A 254 -11.87 -0.54 10.67
N ILE A 255 -13.05 -0.69 11.26
CA ILE A 255 -13.58 0.16 12.34
C ILE A 255 -12.69 0.14 13.59
N LYS A 256 -12.08 -1.00 13.95
CA LYS A 256 -11.16 -1.06 15.10
C LYS A 256 -9.95 -0.15 14.92
N ILE A 257 -9.42 -0.04 13.68
CA ILE A 257 -8.32 0.86 13.35
C ILE A 257 -8.81 2.31 13.36
N GLU A 258 -9.96 2.59 12.75
CA GLU A 258 -10.60 3.91 12.78
C GLU A 258 -10.79 4.42 14.21
N ASN A 259 -11.40 3.61 15.08
CA ASN A 259 -11.61 3.98 16.47
C ASN A 259 -10.30 4.23 17.23
N PHE A 260 -9.28 3.41 16.97
CA PHE A 260 -7.96 3.63 17.53
C PHE A 260 -7.37 4.97 17.09
N LEU A 261 -7.36 5.27 15.80
CA LEU A 261 -6.84 6.54 15.28
C LEU A 261 -7.59 7.75 15.88
N ILE A 262 -8.93 7.67 16.00
CA ILE A 262 -9.75 8.70 16.63
C ILE A 262 -9.38 8.85 18.11
N SER A 263 -9.19 7.75 18.85
CA SER A 263 -8.82 7.78 20.26
C SER A 263 -7.45 8.40 20.52
N GLN A 264 -6.50 8.24 19.59
CA GLN A 264 -5.19 8.89 19.70
C GLN A 264 -5.31 10.42 19.59
N PHE A 265 -6.16 10.91 18.71
CA PHE A 265 -6.38 12.36 18.54
C PHE A 265 -7.05 12.99 19.76
N THR A 266 -8.02 12.31 20.38
CA THR A 266 -8.70 12.83 21.58
C THR A 266 -7.74 12.94 22.76
N LYS A 267 -6.83 11.99 22.96
CA LYS A 267 -5.82 12.05 24.03
C LYS A 267 -4.89 13.25 23.90
N THR A 268 -4.48 13.59 22.68
CA THR A 268 -3.53 14.69 22.43
C THR A 268 -4.11 16.09 22.58
N ASN A 269 -5.44 16.23 22.65
CA ASN A 269 -6.10 17.54 22.89
C ASN A 269 -6.30 17.85 24.39
N TYR A 270 -5.98 16.93 25.28
CA TYR A 270 -6.12 17.08 26.74
C TYR A 270 -4.76 17.09 27.49
N GLU A 271 -3.65 16.93 26.76
CA GLU A 271 -2.28 17.16 27.23
C GLU A 271 -1.73 18.50 26.70
#